data_3595a877d92b7a291200d92bbeebe5e3
#
_entry.id   3595a877d92b7a291200d92bbeebe5e3
#
_cell.length_a   1.000
_cell.length_b   1.000
_cell.length_c   1.000
_cell.angle_alpha   90.00
_cell.angle_beta   90.00
_cell.angle_gamma   90.00
#
_symmetry.space_group_name_H-M   'P 1'
#
loop_
_entity.id
_entity.type
_entity.pdbx_description
1 polymer ?
#
loop_
_entity_poly.entity_id
_entity_poly.type
_entity_poly.pdbx_seq_one_letter_code
_entity_poly.pdbx_strand_id
1 'polypeptide(L)'
;MLSSDAPPPGRYPPGRAAFPHRDLLGIGSLARHEILYLLDEAEEWVALNKQTSKRADRLAGLTIINAFFENSTRTLLSFEIAGKRLGADVVNMHAAQSSVKKGETLIDTALTLGAMRADAIVIRHASSGAVRLIADKVDCPVLNAGDGQHEHPTQGLLDALTIRHALGQGAGTRPCPRSAAPHPNWRGG
;
A
#
# COMPACT_ATOMS: atom_id res chain seq x y z
N MET A 1 -22.98 -17.69 -7.93
CA MET A 1 -22.50 -18.29 -6.68
C MET A 1 -21.41 -17.38 -6.17
N LEU A 2 -21.70 -16.55 -5.16
CA LEU A 2 -20.76 -15.62 -4.56
C LEU A 2 -19.85 -16.43 -3.65
N SER A 3 -18.57 -16.52 -4.01
CA SER A 3 -17.53 -17.10 -3.15
C SER A 3 -17.37 -16.21 -1.92
N SER A 4 -17.49 -16.79 -0.74
CA SER A 4 -17.27 -16.12 0.53
C SER A 4 -15.75 -16.01 0.74
N ASP A 5 -15.15 -14.93 0.28
CA ASP A 5 -13.72 -14.62 0.49
C ASP A 5 -13.45 -14.11 1.91
N ALA A 6 -13.81 -14.91 2.90
CA ALA A 6 -13.27 -14.70 4.24
C ALA A 6 -11.83 -15.23 4.27
N PRO A 7 -10.85 -14.46 4.73
CA PRO A 7 -9.49 -14.95 4.89
C PRO A 7 -9.46 -16.16 5.84
N PRO A 8 -8.54 -17.11 5.61
CA PRO A 8 -8.46 -18.33 6.40
C PRO A 8 -8.32 -18.01 7.89
N PRO A 9 -9.06 -18.71 8.77
CA PRO A 9 -9.01 -18.48 10.21
C PRO A 9 -7.61 -18.79 10.75
N GLY A 10 -7.05 -17.88 11.55
CA GLY A 10 -5.81 -18.10 12.31
C GLY A 10 -4.65 -17.16 12.01
N ARG A 11 -4.73 -16.29 10.99
CA ARG A 11 -3.64 -15.35 10.64
C ARG A 11 -3.69 -14.01 11.38
N TYR A 12 -4.78 -13.69 12.04
CA TYR A 12 -4.91 -12.46 12.84
C TYR A 12 -4.87 -12.78 14.32
N PRO A 13 -4.25 -11.94 15.17
CA PRO A 13 -4.33 -12.10 16.61
C PRO A 13 -5.80 -12.07 17.04
N PRO A 14 -6.22 -12.94 17.98
CA PRO A 14 -7.59 -12.98 18.45
C PRO A 14 -7.99 -11.61 19.02
N GLY A 15 -9.15 -11.09 18.58
CA GLY A 15 -9.72 -9.83 19.05
C GLY A 15 -9.50 -8.60 18.16
N ARG A 16 -8.77 -8.70 17.05
CA ARG A 16 -8.70 -7.61 16.06
C ARG A 16 -9.71 -7.81 14.94
N ALA A 17 -10.49 -6.77 14.64
CA ALA A 17 -11.33 -6.76 13.45
C ALA A 17 -10.43 -6.86 12.20
N ALA A 18 -10.81 -7.71 11.26
CA ALA A 18 -10.13 -7.78 9.97
C ALA A 18 -10.29 -6.42 9.24
N PHE A 19 -9.23 -5.94 8.61
CA PHE A 19 -9.32 -4.77 7.75
C PHE A 19 -10.28 -5.10 6.58
N PRO A 20 -11.34 -4.30 6.35
CA PRO A 20 -12.45 -4.73 5.51
C PRO A 20 -12.16 -4.63 4.00
N HIS A 21 -11.04 -4.03 3.61
CA HIS A 21 -10.69 -3.85 2.21
C HIS A 21 -9.72 -4.94 1.75
N ARG A 22 -9.99 -5.52 0.58
CA ARG A 22 -9.05 -6.43 -0.10
C ARG A 22 -7.81 -5.68 -0.57
N ASP A 23 -8.03 -4.53 -1.19
CA ASP A 23 -7.00 -3.70 -1.82
C ASP A 23 -6.80 -2.39 -1.06
N LEU A 24 -5.59 -1.83 -1.15
CA LEU A 24 -5.29 -0.47 -0.72
C LEU A 24 -4.88 0.36 -1.94
N LEU A 25 -5.87 0.88 -2.67
CA LEU A 25 -5.64 1.64 -3.91
C LEU A 25 -5.55 3.14 -3.67
N GLY A 26 -6.17 3.65 -2.59
CA GLY A 26 -6.22 5.06 -2.25
C GLY A 26 -6.66 5.29 -0.80
N ILE A 27 -6.52 6.52 -0.32
CA ILE A 27 -6.96 6.91 1.03
C ILE A 27 -8.42 7.39 1.00
N GLY A 28 -8.88 7.95 -0.11
CA GLY A 28 -10.21 8.55 -0.21
C GLY A 28 -11.37 7.59 0.04
N SER A 29 -11.16 6.29 -0.14
CA SER A 29 -12.16 5.24 0.14
C SER A 29 -12.16 4.77 1.59
N LEU A 30 -11.16 5.15 2.40
CA LEU A 30 -11.04 4.72 3.79
C LEU A 30 -11.86 5.60 4.71
N ALA A 31 -12.61 4.99 5.61
CA ALA A 31 -13.27 5.69 6.70
C ALA A 31 -12.24 6.15 7.74
N ARG A 32 -12.57 7.20 8.49
CA ARG A 32 -11.66 7.75 9.52
C ARG A 32 -11.16 6.70 10.50
N HIS A 33 -12.02 5.79 10.95
CA HIS A 33 -11.64 4.74 11.90
C HIS A 33 -10.68 3.72 11.30
N GLU A 34 -10.76 3.46 9.99
CA GLU A 34 -9.85 2.57 9.27
C GLU A 34 -8.46 3.18 9.11
N ILE A 35 -8.40 4.50 8.85
CA ILE A 35 -7.12 5.23 8.85
C ILE A 35 -6.48 5.18 10.23
N LEU A 36 -7.24 5.45 11.29
CA LEU A 36 -6.73 5.38 12.67
C LEU A 36 -6.23 3.98 13.02
N TYR A 37 -6.97 2.94 12.62
CA TYR A 37 -6.55 1.55 12.78
C TYR A 37 -5.20 1.27 12.12
N LEU A 38 -4.99 1.72 10.86
CA LEU A 38 -3.73 1.55 10.15
C LEU A 38 -2.58 2.31 10.82
N LEU A 39 -2.84 3.51 11.35
CA LEU A 39 -1.83 4.28 12.08
C LEU A 39 -1.47 3.62 13.42
N ASP A 40 -2.43 3.04 14.14
CA ASP A 40 -2.19 2.31 15.38
C ASP A 40 -1.39 1.03 15.14
N GLU A 41 -1.71 0.27 14.07
CA GLU A 41 -0.89 -0.85 13.61
C GLU A 41 0.55 -0.41 13.30
N ALA A 42 0.71 0.71 12.60
CA ALA A 42 2.03 1.22 12.23
C ALA A 42 2.89 1.55 13.46
N GLU A 43 2.30 2.04 14.57
CA GLU A 43 3.03 2.28 15.83
C GLU A 43 3.67 1.01 16.39
N GLU A 44 2.96 -0.12 16.34
CA GLU A 44 3.51 -1.39 16.79
C GLU A 44 4.73 -1.81 15.96
N TRP A 45 4.65 -1.59 14.63
CA TRP A 45 5.77 -1.88 13.74
C TRP A 45 6.94 -0.92 13.93
N VAL A 46 6.69 0.35 14.23
CA VAL A 46 7.74 1.31 14.63
C VAL A 46 8.46 0.82 15.89
N ALA A 47 7.73 0.33 16.88
CA ALA A 47 8.31 -0.23 18.10
C ALA A 47 9.14 -1.48 17.81
N LEU A 48 8.65 -2.42 16.99
CA LEU A 48 9.37 -3.61 16.57
C LEU A 48 10.67 -3.26 15.83
N ASN A 49 10.64 -2.25 14.96
CA ASN A 49 11.80 -1.82 14.18
C ASN A 49 12.96 -1.27 15.04
N LYS A 50 12.70 -0.89 16.29
CA LYS A 50 13.72 -0.45 17.25
C LYS A 50 14.36 -1.63 18.01
N GLN A 51 13.82 -2.85 17.90
CA GLN A 51 14.34 -4.03 18.56
C GLN A 51 15.52 -4.65 17.80
N THR A 52 16.31 -5.47 18.49
CA THR A 52 17.42 -6.22 17.88
C THR A 52 16.91 -7.20 16.82
N SER A 53 15.85 -7.96 17.12
CA SER A 53 15.14 -8.79 16.15
C SER A 53 13.97 -8.00 15.57
N LYS A 54 13.99 -7.80 14.26
CA LYS A 54 12.98 -7.03 13.53
C LYS A 54 12.07 -7.94 12.70
N ARG A 55 12.13 -9.23 12.91
CA ARG A 55 11.38 -10.23 12.16
C ARG A 55 10.10 -10.60 12.89
N ALA A 56 9.02 -10.70 12.13
CA ALA A 56 7.75 -11.26 12.57
C ALA A 56 7.23 -12.18 11.46
N ASP A 57 6.93 -13.43 11.79
CA ASP A 57 6.54 -14.45 10.79
C ASP A 57 5.04 -14.40 10.45
N ARG A 58 4.45 -13.20 10.38
CA ARG A 58 3.01 -13.03 10.11
C ARG A 58 2.62 -13.39 8.67
N LEU A 59 3.53 -13.27 7.73
CA LEU A 59 3.33 -13.58 6.32
C LEU A 59 4.21 -14.75 5.86
N ALA A 60 4.66 -15.60 6.79
CA ALA A 60 5.47 -16.75 6.47
C ALA A 60 4.76 -17.70 5.48
N GLY A 61 5.48 -18.08 4.42
CA GLY A 61 4.97 -18.93 3.35
C GLY A 61 4.05 -18.20 2.35
N LEU A 62 3.94 -16.87 2.43
CA LEU A 62 3.25 -16.05 1.42
C LEU A 62 4.26 -15.40 0.49
N THR A 63 3.88 -15.26 -0.76
CA THR A 63 4.65 -14.60 -1.81
C THR A 63 4.08 -13.22 -2.11
N ILE A 64 4.93 -12.19 -2.07
CA ILE A 64 4.59 -10.82 -2.45
C ILE A 64 5.39 -10.44 -3.68
N ILE A 65 4.72 -9.95 -4.72
CA ILE A 65 5.37 -9.40 -5.91
C ILE A 65 5.35 -7.87 -5.83
N ASN A 66 6.53 -7.25 -5.86
CA ASN A 66 6.69 -5.82 -6.05
C ASN A 66 6.84 -5.53 -7.56
N ALA A 67 5.76 -5.11 -8.21
CA ALA A 67 5.71 -4.81 -9.65
C ALA A 67 5.87 -3.30 -9.88
N PHE A 68 7.10 -2.87 -10.16
CA PHE A 68 7.44 -1.46 -10.34
C PHE A 68 7.66 -1.14 -11.81
N PHE A 69 6.72 -0.41 -12.40
CA PHE A 69 6.75 0.07 -13.79
C PHE A 69 7.41 1.46 -13.91
N GLU A 70 7.65 2.10 -12.78
CA GLU A 70 8.37 3.36 -12.64
C GLU A 70 9.48 3.21 -11.61
N ASN A 71 10.63 3.84 -11.87
CA ASN A 71 11.78 3.78 -10.97
C ASN A 71 11.50 4.50 -9.65
N SER A 72 11.58 3.78 -8.54
CA SER A 72 11.50 4.34 -7.20
C SER A 72 12.26 3.46 -6.21
N THR A 73 13.55 3.74 -6.05
CA THR A 73 14.43 2.95 -5.18
C THR A 73 13.94 2.93 -3.73
N ARG A 74 13.57 4.08 -3.18
CA ARG A 74 13.12 4.16 -1.77
C ARG A 74 11.85 3.36 -1.54
N THR A 75 10.84 3.52 -2.39
CA THR A 75 9.56 2.84 -2.23
C THR A 75 9.71 1.33 -2.41
N LEU A 76 10.46 0.89 -3.43
CA LEU A 76 10.73 -0.53 -3.66
C LEU A 76 11.41 -1.18 -2.46
N LEU A 77 12.50 -0.59 -1.98
CA LEU A 77 13.23 -1.10 -0.80
C LEU A 77 12.38 -1.10 0.46
N SER A 78 11.49 -0.10 0.65
CA SER A 78 10.59 -0.05 1.79
C SER A 78 9.64 -1.24 1.80
N PHE A 79 9.00 -1.56 0.68
CA PHE A 79 8.11 -2.72 0.57
C PHE A 79 8.87 -4.05 0.65
N GLU A 80 10.04 -4.13 0.05
CA GLU A 80 10.88 -5.33 0.14
C GLU A 80 11.28 -5.63 1.59
N ILE A 81 11.78 -4.62 2.31
CA ILE A 81 12.17 -4.77 3.71
C ILE A 81 10.95 -5.11 4.57
N ALA A 82 9.81 -4.47 4.35
CA ALA A 82 8.59 -4.74 5.09
C ALA A 82 8.13 -6.18 4.90
N GLY A 83 8.03 -6.66 3.66
CA GLY A 83 7.64 -8.04 3.37
C GLY A 83 8.58 -9.06 3.99
N LYS A 84 9.90 -8.87 3.85
CA LYS A 84 10.92 -9.75 4.44
C LYS A 84 10.87 -9.76 5.98
N ARG A 85 10.62 -8.62 6.62
CA ARG A 85 10.45 -8.55 8.09
C ARG A 85 9.19 -9.24 8.55
N LEU A 86 8.14 -9.25 7.74
CA LEU A 86 6.91 -9.99 8.00
C LEU A 86 7.03 -11.49 7.70
N GLY A 87 8.15 -11.95 7.14
CA GLY A 87 8.42 -13.35 6.84
C GLY A 87 7.96 -13.81 5.46
N ALA A 88 7.53 -12.89 4.59
CA ALA A 88 7.10 -13.22 3.23
C ALA A 88 8.30 -13.47 2.30
N ASP A 89 8.06 -14.28 1.27
CA ASP A 89 8.93 -14.36 0.09
C ASP A 89 8.63 -13.17 -0.82
N VAL A 90 9.62 -12.28 -1.00
CA VAL A 90 9.44 -11.06 -1.79
C VAL A 90 10.17 -11.14 -3.11
N VAL A 91 9.43 -10.97 -4.20
CA VAL A 91 9.95 -10.95 -5.56
C VAL A 91 9.83 -9.54 -6.13
N ASN A 92 10.94 -8.96 -6.58
CA ASN A 92 10.95 -7.64 -7.21
C ASN A 92 10.94 -7.77 -8.73
N MET A 93 9.98 -7.16 -9.38
CA MET A 93 9.87 -7.04 -10.83
C MET A 93 10.11 -5.58 -11.27
N HIS A 94 11.14 -5.37 -12.05
CA HIS A 94 11.44 -4.09 -12.68
C HIS A 94 10.95 -4.11 -14.14
N ALA A 95 9.76 -3.59 -14.38
CA ALA A 95 9.14 -3.62 -15.71
C ALA A 95 9.87 -2.78 -16.76
N ALA A 96 10.65 -1.77 -16.35
CA ALA A 96 11.49 -0.98 -17.25
C ALA A 96 12.55 -1.82 -18.00
N GLN A 97 12.88 -3.01 -17.51
CA GLN A 97 13.82 -3.96 -18.10
C GLN A 97 13.14 -5.19 -18.72
N SER A 98 11.83 -5.34 -18.57
CA SER A 98 11.03 -6.51 -18.87
C SER A 98 10.22 -6.35 -20.18
N SER A 99 9.30 -7.28 -20.43
CA SER A 99 8.46 -7.50 -21.61
C SER A 99 7.66 -6.28 -22.10
N VAL A 100 7.40 -5.27 -21.25
CA VAL A 100 6.71 -4.02 -21.65
C VAL A 100 7.42 -3.32 -22.85
N LYS A 101 8.73 -3.50 -22.98
CA LYS A 101 9.47 -3.04 -24.19
C LYS A 101 9.14 -3.83 -25.47
N LYS A 102 8.44 -4.98 -25.35
CA LYS A 102 8.08 -5.84 -26.46
C LYS A 102 6.65 -5.67 -26.96
N GLY A 103 5.95 -4.61 -26.54
CA GLY A 103 4.58 -4.32 -26.98
C GLY A 103 3.49 -5.02 -26.19
N GLU A 104 3.79 -5.62 -25.05
CA GLU A 104 2.77 -6.14 -24.12
C GLU A 104 1.92 -5.00 -23.56
N THR A 105 0.61 -5.22 -23.48
CA THR A 105 -0.30 -4.28 -22.86
C THR A 105 -0.25 -4.41 -21.33
N LEU A 106 -0.72 -3.38 -20.62
CA LEU A 106 -0.85 -3.44 -19.16
C LEU A 106 -1.78 -4.58 -18.71
N ILE A 107 -2.78 -4.92 -19.53
CA ILE A 107 -3.70 -6.03 -19.28
C ILE A 107 -2.96 -7.38 -19.38
N ASP A 108 -2.14 -7.57 -20.39
CA ASP A 108 -1.34 -8.81 -20.54
C ASP A 108 -0.40 -9.00 -19.35
N THR A 109 0.21 -7.90 -18.89
CA THR A 109 1.05 -7.92 -17.69
C THR A 109 0.23 -8.28 -16.44
N ALA A 110 -0.99 -7.72 -16.29
CA ALA A 110 -1.87 -8.05 -15.16
C ALA A 110 -2.25 -9.54 -15.15
N LEU A 111 -2.61 -10.10 -16.32
CA LEU A 111 -2.93 -11.52 -16.47
C LEU A 111 -1.71 -12.41 -16.14
N THR A 112 -0.54 -12.01 -16.58
CA THR A 112 0.73 -12.71 -16.27
C THR A 112 1.01 -12.70 -14.76
N LEU A 113 0.87 -11.56 -14.08
CA LEU A 113 1.03 -11.44 -12.64
C LEU A 113 0.00 -12.30 -11.89
N GLY A 114 -1.26 -12.28 -12.34
CA GLY A 114 -2.32 -13.12 -11.77
C GLY A 114 -2.02 -14.63 -11.89
N ALA A 115 -1.48 -15.07 -13.05
CA ALA A 115 -1.09 -16.44 -13.30
C ALA A 115 0.06 -16.92 -12.37
N MET A 116 0.90 -16.03 -11.86
CA MET A 116 1.97 -16.33 -10.90
C MET A 116 1.44 -16.69 -9.50
N ARG A 117 0.14 -16.46 -9.22
CA ARG A 117 -0.54 -16.79 -7.96
C ARG A 117 0.18 -16.22 -6.73
N ALA A 118 0.63 -14.97 -6.81
CA ALA A 118 1.12 -14.27 -5.63
C ALA A 118 -0.01 -14.06 -4.62
N ASP A 119 0.34 -14.03 -3.33
CA ASP A 119 -0.62 -13.75 -2.24
C ASP A 119 -0.91 -12.25 -2.10
N ALA A 120 -0.04 -11.38 -2.58
CA ALA A 120 -0.28 -9.95 -2.74
C ALA A 120 0.63 -9.34 -3.81
N ILE A 121 0.18 -8.26 -4.43
CA ILE A 121 0.96 -7.50 -5.40
C ILE A 121 1.06 -6.03 -4.95
N VAL A 122 2.27 -5.51 -4.91
CA VAL A 122 2.55 -4.09 -4.69
C VAL A 122 2.87 -3.47 -6.05
N ILE A 123 2.11 -2.45 -6.46
CA ILE A 123 2.22 -1.90 -7.80
C ILE A 123 2.58 -0.42 -7.74
N ARG A 124 3.58 -0.03 -8.54
CA ARG A 124 3.88 1.37 -8.86
C ARG A 124 3.87 1.58 -10.36
N HIS A 125 3.13 2.58 -10.83
CA HIS A 125 3.01 2.91 -12.26
C HIS A 125 3.02 4.42 -12.49
N ALA A 126 3.58 4.87 -13.64
CA ALA A 126 3.64 6.28 -14.00
C ALA A 126 2.28 6.86 -14.47
N SER A 127 1.38 6.02 -14.96
CA SER A 127 0.06 6.45 -15.44
C SER A 127 -0.99 6.30 -14.38
N SER A 128 -1.71 7.38 -14.06
CA SER A 128 -2.83 7.37 -13.13
C SER A 128 -3.94 6.43 -13.60
N GLY A 129 -4.51 5.64 -12.68
CA GLY A 129 -5.53 4.62 -12.94
C GLY A 129 -4.98 3.24 -13.33
N ALA A 130 -3.69 3.12 -13.63
CA ALA A 130 -3.08 1.85 -14.03
C ALA A 130 -3.13 0.81 -12.89
N VAL A 131 -2.90 1.23 -11.66
CA VAL A 131 -2.95 0.35 -10.48
C VAL A 131 -4.35 -0.22 -10.30
N ARG A 132 -5.38 0.58 -10.45
CA ARG A 132 -6.78 0.16 -10.39
C ARG A 132 -7.10 -0.85 -11.48
N LEU A 133 -6.67 -0.58 -12.72
CA LEU A 133 -6.90 -1.48 -13.85
C LEU A 133 -6.28 -2.87 -13.60
N ILE A 134 -5.09 -2.93 -13.02
CA ILE A 134 -4.46 -4.22 -12.66
C ILE A 134 -5.24 -4.89 -11.51
N ALA A 135 -5.61 -4.14 -10.48
CA ALA A 135 -6.37 -4.68 -9.34
C ALA A 135 -7.70 -5.32 -9.76
N ASP A 136 -8.36 -4.76 -10.79
CA ASP A 136 -9.60 -5.32 -11.35
C ASP A 136 -9.38 -6.62 -12.17
N LYS A 137 -8.13 -7.01 -12.45
CA LYS A 137 -7.77 -8.18 -13.27
C LYS A 137 -7.06 -9.29 -12.51
N VAL A 138 -6.68 -9.06 -11.27
CA VAL A 138 -6.00 -10.06 -10.43
C VAL A 138 -6.89 -10.45 -9.24
N ASP A 139 -6.75 -11.68 -8.79
CA ASP A 139 -7.56 -12.20 -7.68
C ASP A 139 -6.94 -11.93 -6.30
N CYS A 140 -5.65 -11.58 -6.24
CA CYS A 140 -4.95 -11.30 -5.00
C CYS A 140 -5.06 -9.82 -4.60
N PRO A 141 -4.88 -9.48 -3.31
CA PRO A 141 -4.80 -8.11 -2.84
C PRO A 141 -3.75 -7.26 -3.55
N VAL A 142 -4.12 -6.01 -3.86
CA VAL A 142 -3.23 -5.04 -4.50
C VAL A 142 -2.99 -3.83 -3.59
N LEU A 143 -1.71 -3.49 -3.42
CA LEU A 143 -1.27 -2.29 -2.71
C LEU A 143 -0.70 -1.28 -3.71
N ASN A 144 -1.24 -0.07 -3.67
CA ASN A 144 -0.77 1.04 -4.49
C ASN A 144 0.50 1.67 -3.88
N ALA A 145 1.62 1.57 -4.59
CA ALA A 145 2.92 2.16 -4.22
C ALA A 145 3.26 3.43 -5.04
N GLY A 146 2.26 4.01 -5.66
CA GLY A 146 2.32 5.20 -6.50
C GLY A 146 1.62 4.98 -7.84
N ASP A 147 0.65 5.83 -8.14
CA ASP A 147 -0.24 5.77 -9.30
C ASP A 147 -0.18 7.11 -10.07
N GLY A 148 0.92 7.32 -10.75
CA GLY A 148 1.16 8.56 -11.49
C GLY A 148 1.11 9.80 -10.58
N GLN A 149 0.26 10.76 -10.96
CA GLN A 149 -0.01 11.99 -10.17
C GLN A 149 -1.28 11.87 -9.31
N HIS A 150 -1.87 10.66 -9.22
CA HIS A 150 -3.15 10.45 -8.55
C HIS A 150 -2.96 10.21 -7.05
N GLU A 151 -2.40 9.08 -6.64
CA GLU A 151 -2.29 8.72 -5.23
C GLU A 151 -1.07 7.84 -4.91
N HIS A 152 -0.60 7.98 -3.67
CA HIS A 152 0.35 7.07 -3.04
C HIS A 152 -0.10 6.85 -1.58
N PRO A 153 -1.07 5.93 -1.34
CA PRO A 153 -1.75 5.82 -0.06
C PRO A 153 -0.81 5.52 1.11
N THR A 154 0.19 4.66 0.91
CA THR A 154 1.14 4.35 1.98
C THR A 154 2.03 5.54 2.34
N GLN A 155 2.34 6.43 1.39
CA GLN A 155 3.05 7.67 1.69
C GLN A 155 2.16 8.63 2.48
N GLY A 156 0.90 8.80 2.08
CA GLY A 156 -0.04 9.63 2.82
C GLY A 156 -0.27 9.15 4.26
N LEU A 157 -0.33 7.83 4.48
CA LEU A 157 -0.42 7.25 5.83
C LEU A 157 0.87 7.48 6.64
N LEU A 158 2.05 7.37 6.01
CA LEU A 158 3.33 7.69 6.64
C LEU A 158 3.41 9.16 7.08
N ASP A 159 2.97 10.06 6.21
CA ASP A 159 2.94 11.50 6.51
C ASP A 159 1.95 11.78 7.65
N ALA A 160 0.78 11.15 7.64
CA ALA A 160 -0.21 11.25 8.72
C ALA A 160 0.35 10.75 10.06
N LEU A 161 1.10 9.64 10.07
CA LEU A 161 1.77 9.12 11.27
C LEU A 161 2.84 10.11 11.76
N THR A 162 3.62 10.68 10.86
CA THR A 162 4.64 11.68 11.17
C THR A 162 4.03 12.93 11.81
N ILE A 163 2.91 13.42 11.26
CA ILE A 163 2.15 14.54 11.81
C ILE A 163 1.62 14.19 13.20
N ARG A 164 1.06 12.99 13.37
CA ARG A 164 0.57 12.48 14.67
C ARG A 164 1.69 12.51 15.73
N HIS A 165 2.90 12.08 15.38
CA HIS A 165 4.06 12.13 16.27
C HIS A 165 4.47 13.56 16.61
N ALA A 166 4.52 14.45 15.61
CA ALA A 166 4.94 15.85 15.79
C ALA A 166 3.96 16.65 16.67
N LEU A 167 2.66 16.36 16.56
CA LEU A 167 1.62 17.03 17.34
C LEU A 167 1.45 16.44 18.76
N GLY A 168 2.08 15.32 19.07
CA GLY A 168 1.94 14.58 20.31
C GLY A 168 0.63 13.79 20.37
N GLN A 169 0.63 12.67 21.08
CA GLN A 169 -0.54 11.80 21.25
C GLN A 169 -1.69 12.42 22.07
N GLY A 170 -1.51 13.64 22.59
CA GLY A 170 -2.48 14.35 23.41
C GLY A 170 -3.26 15.46 22.72
N ALA A 171 -2.91 15.80 21.49
CA ALA A 171 -3.70 16.73 20.71
C ALA A 171 -4.89 15.97 20.09
N GLY A 172 -5.95 15.81 20.87
CA GLY A 172 -7.26 15.49 20.33
C GLY A 172 -7.46 16.35 19.10
N THR A 173 -7.72 15.70 17.97
CA THR A 173 -7.92 16.25 16.64
C THR A 173 -8.41 17.70 16.65
N ARG A 174 -7.49 18.67 16.66
CA ARG A 174 -7.87 20.00 16.19
C ARG A 174 -8.26 19.79 14.73
N PRO A 175 -9.48 20.14 14.31
CA PRO A 175 -9.79 20.12 12.90
C PRO A 175 -8.73 20.98 12.23
N CYS A 176 -8.11 20.44 11.20
CA CYS A 176 -7.28 21.24 10.30
C CYS A 176 -8.05 22.51 9.99
N PRO A 177 -7.53 23.72 10.28
CA PRO A 177 -8.25 24.92 9.93
C PRO A 177 -8.55 24.79 8.44
N ARG A 178 -9.85 24.75 8.09
CA ARG A 178 -10.29 24.80 6.70
C ARG A 178 -9.51 25.94 6.10
N SER A 179 -8.76 25.66 5.03
CA SER A 179 -7.96 26.65 4.33
C SER A 179 -8.78 27.94 4.26
N ALA A 180 -8.24 28.98 4.87
CA ALA A 180 -8.79 30.32 4.69
C ALA A 180 -8.94 30.52 3.18
N ALA A 181 -10.00 31.21 2.79
CA ALA A 181 -10.43 31.50 1.44
C ALA A 181 -9.25 31.72 0.46
N PRO A 182 -9.41 31.39 -0.82
CA PRO A 182 -8.36 31.49 -1.81
C PRO A 182 -7.73 32.88 -1.76
N HIS A 183 -6.42 32.90 -1.67
CA HIS A 183 -5.62 34.14 -1.64
C HIS A 183 -5.99 34.95 -2.92
N PRO A 184 -6.42 36.23 -2.81
CA PRO A 184 -6.99 36.99 -3.94
C PRO A 184 -5.99 37.36 -5.03
N ASN A 185 -4.75 36.85 -5.02
CA ASN A 185 -3.66 37.30 -5.91
C ASN A 185 -3.06 36.20 -6.82
N TRP A 186 -3.78 35.11 -7.11
CA TRP A 186 -3.40 34.25 -8.24
C TRP A 186 -3.94 34.82 -9.54
N ARG A 187 -3.21 35.79 -10.13
CA ARG A 187 -3.34 36.14 -11.55
C ARG A 187 -2.38 35.24 -12.31
N GLY A 188 -2.92 34.36 -13.16
CA GLY A 188 -2.12 33.58 -14.10
C GLY A 188 -1.35 34.55 -15.03
N GLY A 189 -0.08 34.23 -15.22
CA GLY A 189 0.76 34.66 -16.33
C GLY A 189 1.17 33.45 -17.12
#